data_96d8439c92279bb7cfd20e34231185b9
#
_entry.id   96d8439c92279bb7cfd20e34231185b9
#
_cell.length_a   1.000
_cell.length_b   1.000
_cell.length_c   1.000
_cell.angle_alpha   90.00
_cell.angle_beta   90.00
_cell.angle_gamma   90.00
#
_symmetry.space_group_name_H-M   'P 1'
#
loop_
_entity.id
_entity.type
_entity.pdbx_description
1 polymer ?
#
loop_
_entity_poly.entity_id
_entity_poly.type
_entity_poly.pdbx_seq_one_letter_code
_entity_poly.pdbx_strand_id
1 'polypeptide(L)'
;MDPEFTEELTEAMHSEGVYRSSILRNIGGSTVCNVYAPIRHDGKTLGLVVRETNMATRESNGRYESESISAGKRLFTMIPRGQFPYKDAVLNQRHNARVADGFIILTVDGDVQYASPNGISCFRRLGMLDTMEGGNLGEIGTGLIHENDPVSESLPIVLLGKAAMDTEMDTNRSAVSMRSLPLMDAQGRTGAIVLCRDVTELRRREVELQTKDATISEIHHRVK
;
A
#
# COMPACT_ATOMS: atom_id res chain seq x y z
N MET A 1 -22.74 -5.55 28.42
CA MET A 1 -21.54 -5.96 27.65
C MET A 1 -21.24 -7.37 28.12
N ASP A 2 -21.00 -8.29 27.21
CA ASP A 2 -20.71 -9.69 27.50
C ASP A 2 -19.42 -9.77 28.35
N PRO A 3 -19.40 -10.43 29.52
CA PRO A 3 -18.20 -10.54 30.37
C PRO A 3 -17.00 -11.15 29.64
N GLU A 4 -17.21 -12.19 28.84
CA GLU A 4 -16.16 -12.85 28.04
C GLU A 4 -15.53 -11.89 27.02
N PHE A 5 -16.35 -11.00 26.42
CA PHE A 5 -15.85 -9.98 25.51
C PHE A 5 -14.98 -8.93 26.22
N THR A 6 -15.36 -8.58 27.44
CA THR A 6 -14.59 -7.60 28.23
C THR A 6 -13.23 -8.15 28.64
N GLU A 7 -13.16 -9.41 29.01
CA GLU A 7 -11.93 -10.12 29.37
C GLU A 7 -10.99 -10.23 28.14
N GLU A 8 -11.53 -10.66 27.01
CA GLU A 8 -10.81 -10.75 25.73
C GLU A 8 -10.17 -9.40 25.33
N LEU A 9 -10.94 -8.30 25.42
CA LEU A 9 -10.42 -6.96 25.09
C LEU A 9 -9.30 -6.54 26.07
N THR A 10 -9.44 -6.90 27.34
CA THR A 10 -8.45 -6.59 28.38
C THR A 10 -7.14 -7.34 28.09
N GLU A 11 -7.21 -8.62 27.77
CA GLU A 11 -6.06 -9.43 27.37
C GLU A 11 -5.38 -8.86 26.11
N ALA A 12 -6.19 -8.53 25.11
CA ALA A 12 -5.69 -7.94 23.86
C ALA A 12 -4.98 -6.59 24.08
N MET A 13 -5.48 -5.75 25.00
CA MET A 13 -4.84 -4.47 25.34
C MET A 13 -3.49 -4.63 26.04
N HIS A 14 -3.32 -5.70 26.80
CA HIS A 14 -2.06 -5.99 27.52
C HIS A 14 -1.08 -6.83 26.69
N SER A 15 -1.52 -7.42 25.61
CA SER A 15 -0.67 -8.24 24.73
C SER A 15 0.49 -7.45 24.14
N GLU A 16 1.71 -7.98 24.19
CA GLU A 16 2.89 -7.35 23.57
C GLU A 16 2.85 -7.33 22.04
N GLY A 17 2.12 -8.26 21.44
CA GLY A 17 2.00 -8.41 19.99
C GLY A 17 0.56 -8.43 19.53
N VAL A 18 0.35 -9.07 18.41
CA VAL A 18 -0.99 -9.34 17.88
C VAL A 18 -1.64 -10.45 18.72
N TYR A 19 -2.83 -10.16 19.25
CA TYR A 19 -3.65 -11.11 20.00
C TYR A 19 -4.71 -11.71 19.10
N ARG A 20 -4.83 -13.03 19.07
CA ARG A 20 -5.86 -13.73 18.33
C ARG A 20 -6.89 -14.29 19.29
N SER A 21 -8.15 -13.93 19.08
CA SER A 21 -9.27 -14.48 19.86
C SER A 21 -9.34 -16.00 19.75
N SER A 22 -9.57 -16.66 20.88
CA SER A 22 -9.99 -18.06 20.93
C SER A 22 -11.50 -18.20 20.73
N ILE A 23 -12.26 -17.11 20.85
CA ILE A 23 -13.71 -17.08 20.76
C ILE A 23 -14.12 -16.92 19.30
N LEU A 24 -14.89 -17.88 18.81
CA LEU A 24 -15.53 -17.81 17.50
C LEU A 24 -16.93 -17.19 17.65
N ARG A 25 -17.21 -16.20 16.84
CA ARG A 25 -18.49 -15.50 16.84
C ARG A 25 -19.28 -15.81 15.57
N ASN A 26 -20.59 -15.90 15.69
CA ASN A 26 -21.46 -15.98 14.53
C ASN A 26 -22.02 -14.58 14.23
N ILE A 27 -21.64 -14.01 13.09
CA ILE A 27 -22.12 -12.72 12.63
C ILE A 27 -22.77 -12.92 11.26
N GLY A 28 -24.08 -12.72 11.19
CA GLY A 28 -24.84 -12.85 9.93
C GLY A 28 -24.74 -14.24 9.28
N GLY A 29 -24.64 -15.31 10.09
CA GLY A 29 -24.50 -16.69 9.59
C GLY A 29 -23.05 -17.12 9.26
N SER A 30 -22.10 -16.24 9.41
CA SER A 30 -20.68 -16.54 9.20
C SER A 30 -19.93 -16.66 10.53
N THR A 31 -19.10 -17.69 10.66
CA THR A 31 -18.21 -17.84 11.82
C THR A 31 -16.96 -16.98 11.61
N VAL A 32 -16.76 -16.02 12.50
CA VAL A 32 -15.62 -15.08 12.46
C VAL A 32 -14.71 -15.27 13.67
N CYS A 33 -13.42 -15.02 13.45
CA CYS A 33 -12.40 -14.93 14.48
C CYS A 33 -11.81 -13.52 14.46
N ASN A 34 -11.74 -12.88 15.62
CA ASN A 34 -11.12 -11.57 15.77
C ASN A 34 -9.62 -11.69 16.00
N VAL A 35 -8.89 -10.77 15.41
CA VAL A 35 -7.46 -10.58 15.64
C VAL A 35 -7.25 -9.11 16.01
N TYR A 36 -6.61 -8.88 17.14
CA TYR A 36 -6.43 -7.55 17.73
C TYR A 36 -4.96 -7.13 17.65
N ALA A 37 -4.71 -5.87 17.32
CA ALA A 37 -3.39 -5.26 17.40
C ALA A 37 -3.47 -4.02 18.30
N PRO A 38 -2.80 -4.01 19.46
CA PRO A 38 -2.78 -2.85 20.34
C PRO A 38 -2.00 -1.70 19.71
N ILE A 39 -2.61 -0.50 19.72
CA ILE A 39 -1.98 0.76 19.35
C ILE A 39 -1.32 1.32 20.58
N ARG A 40 0.00 1.57 20.53
CA ARG A 40 0.77 2.06 21.66
C ARG A 40 1.43 3.39 21.38
N HIS A 41 1.46 4.24 22.42
CA HIS A 41 2.21 5.49 22.44
C HIS A 41 2.76 5.72 23.84
N ASP A 42 4.06 6.01 23.93
CA ASP A 42 4.78 6.23 25.21
C ASP A 42 4.51 5.15 26.26
N GLY A 43 4.57 3.89 25.85
CA GLY A 43 4.36 2.73 26.73
C GLY A 43 2.90 2.47 27.14
N LYS A 44 1.96 3.31 26.71
CA LYS A 44 0.51 3.15 27.00
C LYS A 44 -0.23 2.61 25.80
N THR A 45 -1.14 1.68 26.03
CA THR A 45 -2.09 1.23 24.99
C THR A 45 -3.23 2.25 24.87
N LEU A 46 -3.36 2.86 23.69
CA LEU A 46 -4.37 3.86 23.39
C LEU A 46 -5.67 3.25 22.86
N GLY A 47 -5.59 2.06 22.28
CA GLY A 47 -6.73 1.37 21.68
C GLY A 47 -6.31 0.11 20.95
N LEU A 48 -7.27 -0.50 20.27
CA LEU A 48 -7.09 -1.73 19.50
C LEU A 48 -7.53 -1.52 18.05
N VAL A 49 -6.74 -2.02 17.11
CA VAL A 49 -7.20 -2.28 15.74
C VAL A 49 -7.69 -3.72 15.70
N VAL A 50 -8.92 -3.91 15.23
CA VAL A 50 -9.55 -5.24 15.15
C VAL A 50 -9.64 -5.64 13.68
N ARG A 51 -9.22 -6.86 13.38
CA ARG A 51 -9.44 -7.49 12.09
C ARG A 51 -10.31 -8.72 12.27
N GLU A 52 -11.48 -8.68 11.67
CA GLU A 52 -12.36 -9.84 11.59
C GLU A 52 -11.92 -10.77 10.45
N THR A 53 -11.83 -12.05 10.74
CA THR A 53 -11.49 -13.08 9.76
C THR A 53 -12.62 -14.09 9.68
N ASN A 54 -13.25 -14.21 8.52
CA ASN A 54 -14.24 -15.25 8.26
C ASN A 54 -13.54 -16.61 8.18
N MET A 55 -13.98 -17.57 9.00
CA MET A 55 -13.38 -18.89 9.07
C MET A 55 -13.85 -19.81 7.94
N ALA A 56 -15.00 -19.52 7.32
CA ALA A 56 -15.57 -20.34 6.24
C ALA A 56 -14.84 -20.12 4.89
N THR A 57 -14.13 -19.00 4.72
CA THR A 57 -13.48 -18.61 3.45
C THR A 57 -12.11 -19.30 3.25
N ARG A 58 -11.76 -20.29 4.04
CA ARG A 58 -10.41 -20.91 4.01
C ARG A 58 -10.14 -21.83 2.81
N GLU A 59 -11.14 -22.22 2.04
CA GLU A 59 -11.00 -23.36 1.12
C GLU A 59 -10.82 -23.04 -0.37
N SER A 60 -10.91 -21.78 -0.82
CA SER A 60 -10.76 -21.47 -2.25
C SER A 60 -10.14 -20.11 -2.58
N ASN A 61 -9.16 -19.66 -1.80
CA ASN A 61 -8.52 -18.38 -2.08
C ASN A 61 -7.55 -18.52 -3.27
N GLY A 62 -7.83 -17.86 -4.37
CA GLY A 62 -6.88 -17.69 -5.46
C GLY A 62 -5.59 -17.01 -4.97
N ARG A 63 -4.50 -17.12 -5.74
CA ARG A 63 -3.19 -16.55 -5.39
C ARG A 63 -3.26 -15.09 -5.02
N TYR A 64 -4.06 -14.28 -5.75
CA TYR A 64 -4.30 -12.87 -5.44
C TYR A 64 -4.80 -12.66 -4.00
N GLU A 65 -5.81 -13.40 -3.59
CA GLU A 65 -6.42 -13.25 -2.27
C GLU A 65 -5.47 -13.70 -1.16
N SER A 66 -4.76 -14.83 -1.35
CA SER A 66 -3.79 -15.34 -0.37
C SER A 66 -2.62 -14.36 -0.17
N GLU A 67 -2.08 -13.77 -1.25
CA GLU A 67 -1.01 -12.79 -1.17
C GLU A 67 -1.48 -11.46 -0.55
N SER A 68 -2.70 -11.01 -0.90
CA SER A 68 -3.31 -9.81 -0.30
C SER A 68 -3.51 -9.98 1.21
N ILE A 69 -4.04 -11.12 1.65
CA ILE A 69 -4.20 -11.45 3.07
C ILE A 69 -2.84 -11.52 3.78
N SER A 70 -1.84 -12.15 3.16
CA SER A 70 -0.48 -12.25 3.70
C SER A 70 0.16 -10.87 3.88
N ALA A 71 0.09 -10.01 2.86
CA ALA A 71 0.58 -8.64 2.91
C ALA A 71 -0.11 -7.84 4.02
N GLY A 72 -1.42 -7.92 4.12
CA GLY A 72 -2.20 -7.28 5.17
C GLY A 72 -1.84 -7.77 6.58
N LYS A 73 -1.59 -9.09 6.74
CA LYS A 73 -1.12 -9.66 8.02
C LYS A 73 0.23 -9.09 8.43
N ARG A 74 1.17 -8.96 7.51
CA ARG A 74 2.51 -8.39 7.79
C ARG A 74 2.40 -6.95 8.28
N LEU A 75 1.62 -6.09 7.63
CA LEU A 75 1.36 -4.71 8.10
C LEU A 75 0.68 -4.71 9.48
N PHE A 76 -0.28 -5.60 9.69
CA PHE A 76 -1.01 -5.68 10.94
C PHE A 76 -0.09 -6.04 12.13
N THR A 77 0.90 -6.93 11.92
CA THR A 77 1.88 -7.29 12.95
C THR A 77 2.88 -6.18 13.29
N MET A 78 2.99 -5.16 12.44
CA MET A 78 3.85 -3.98 12.69
C MET A 78 3.19 -2.96 13.63
N ILE A 79 1.84 -2.98 13.78
CA ILE A 79 1.09 -2.01 14.59
C ILE A 79 1.51 -2.03 16.06
N PRO A 80 1.53 -3.20 16.78
CA PRO A 80 1.92 -3.26 18.18
C PRO A 80 3.34 -2.77 18.45
N ARG A 81 4.21 -2.89 17.45
CA ARG A 81 5.62 -2.46 17.51
C ARG A 81 5.82 -0.98 17.21
N GLY A 82 4.75 -0.25 16.86
CA GLY A 82 4.82 1.15 16.44
C GLY A 82 5.55 1.38 15.13
N GLN A 83 5.69 0.33 14.31
CA GLN A 83 6.32 0.37 12.98
C GLN A 83 5.31 0.73 11.87
N PHE A 84 4.02 0.67 12.16
CA PHE A 84 2.93 1.06 11.28
C PHE A 84 1.79 1.71 12.10
N PRO A 85 1.22 2.85 11.66
CA PRO A 85 1.61 3.66 10.50
C PRO A 85 3.00 4.30 10.66
N TYR A 86 3.67 4.59 9.54
CA TYR A 86 5.03 5.15 9.53
C TYR A 86 5.02 6.59 10.04
N LYS A 87 5.79 6.87 11.09
CA LYS A 87 5.79 8.18 11.77
C LYS A 87 6.35 9.32 10.91
N ASP A 88 7.39 9.04 10.13
CA ASP A 88 8.12 10.03 9.35
C ASP A 88 7.76 9.98 7.86
N ALA A 89 6.68 9.30 7.50
CA ALA A 89 6.27 9.17 6.11
C ALA A 89 5.61 10.46 5.61
N VAL A 90 6.19 11.06 4.59
CA VAL A 90 5.56 12.13 3.82
C VAL A 90 4.64 11.49 2.80
N LEU A 91 3.45 11.06 3.24
CA LEU A 91 2.46 10.42 2.40
C LEU A 91 1.39 11.44 1.96
N ASN A 92 1.22 11.59 0.66
CA ASN A 92 0.19 12.46 0.11
C ASN A 92 -1.19 11.78 0.22
N GLN A 93 -2.16 12.46 0.83
CA GLN A 93 -3.53 11.95 0.96
C GLN A 93 -4.21 11.67 -0.40
N ARG A 94 -3.80 12.36 -1.47
CA ARG A 94 -4.30 12.09 -2.84
C ARG A 94 -3.97 10.68 -3.34
N HIS A 95 -2.90 10.08 -2.81
CA HIS A 95 -2.43 8.73 -3.17
C HIS A 95 -2.87 7.65 -2.16
N ASN A 96 -3.92 7.90 -1.38
CA ASN A 96 -4.45 6.87 -0.48
C ASN A 96 -4.86 5.62 -1.25
N ALA A 97 -4.49 4.46 -0.69
CA ALA A 97 -4.79 3.17 -1.27
C ALA A 97 -6.29 2.97 -1.52
N ARG A 98 -6.65 2.39 -2.65
CA ARG A 98 -8.01 2.01 -3.02
C ARG A 98 -8.08 0.52 -3.31
N VAL A 99 -9.27 -0.04 -3.22
CA VAL A 99 -9.50 -1.49 -3.46
C VAL A 99 -9.05 -1.94 -4.87
N ALA A 100 -9.14 -1.04 -5.85
CA ALA A 100 -8.76 -1.33 -7.24
C ALA A 100 -7.28 -1.06 -7.55
N ASP A 101 -6.49 -0.59 -6.60
CA ASP A 101 -5.07 -0.36 -6.83
C ASP A 101 -4.32 -1.69 -7.05
N GLY A 102 -3.32 -1.64 -7.90
CA GLY A 102 -2.37 -2.74 -8.01
C GLY A 102 -1.47 -2.79 -6.78
N PHE A 103 -1.01 -3.99 -6.42
CA PHE A 103 0.03 -4.14 -5.42
C PHE A 103 1.09 -5.14 -5.87
N ILE A 104 2.31 -4.88 -5.43
CA ILE A 104 3.51 -5.65 -5.73
C ILE A 104 4.19 -5.95 -4.40
N ILE A 105 4.57 -7.20 -4.17
CA ILE A 105 5.32 -7.62 -2.98
C ILE A 105 6.77 -7.79 -3.38
N LEU A 106 7.67 -7.15 -2.63
CA LEU A 106 9.11 -7.15 -2.87
C LEU A 106 9.86 -7.88 -1.75
N THR A 107 10.99 -8.49 -2.14
CA THR A 107 12.04 -8.92 -1.21
C THR A 107 12.74 -7.71 -0.59
N VAL A 108 13.67 -7.97 0.34
CA VAL A 108 14.57 -6.94 0.89
C VAL A 108 15.45 -6.29 -0.18
N ASP A 109 15.79 -7.00 -1.24
CA ASP A 109 16.65 -6.55 -2.34
C ASP A 109 15.87 -5.83 -3.45
N GLY A 110 14.54 -5.84 -3.40
CA GLY A 110 13.66 -5.20 -4.38
C GLY A 110 13.19 -6.13 -5.49
N ASP A 111 13.41 -7.44 -5.36
CA ASP A 111 12.93 -8.41 -6.32
C ASP A 111 11.45 -8.67 -6.13
N VAL A 112 10.73 -8.81 -7.23
CA VAL A 112 9.28 -9.00 -7.24
C VAL A 112 8.94 -10.45 -6.90
N GLN A 113 8.40 -10.66 -5.69
CA GLN A 113 7.87 -11.95 -5.26
C GLN A 113 6.47 -12.22 -5.83
N TYR A 114 5.68 -11.15 -5.91
CA TYR A 114 4.33 -11.22 -6.42
C TYR A 114 3.91 -9.86 -7.00
N ALA A 115 3.17 -9.89 -8.09
CA ALA A 115 2.50 -8.71 -8.65
C ALA A 115 1.03 -9.03 -8.96
N SER A 116 0.13 -8.20 -8.44
CA SER A 116 -1.31 -8.33 -8.73
C SER A 116 -1.60 -8.00 -10.21
N PRO A 117 -2.71 -8.50 -10.78
CA PRO A 117 -3.08 -8.18 -12.16
C PRO A 117 -3.13 -6.68 -12.46
N ASN A 118 -3.64 -5.88 -11.52
CA ASN A 118 -3.67 -4.42 -11.65
C ASN A 118 -2.26 -3.81 -11.56
N GLY A 119 -1.37 -4.37 -10.74
CA GLY A 119 0.03 -3.98 -10.66
C GLY A 119 0.75 -4.22 -11.98
N ILE A 120 0.62 -5.41 -12.54
CA ILE A 120 1.17 -5.76 -13.86
C ILE A 120 0.60 -4.82 -14.94
N SER A 121 -0.70 -4.54 -14.89
CA SER A 121 -1.35 -3.64 -15.85
C SER A 121 -0.78 -2.22 -15.82
N CYS A 122 -0.49 -1.66 -14.63
CA CYS A 122 0.14 -0.35 -14.49
C CYS A 122 1.50 -0.31 -15.21
N PHE A 123 2.37 -1.29 -14.96
CA PHE A 123 3.70 -1.33 -15.59
C PHE A 123 3.66 -1.64 -17.09
N ARG A 124 2.70 -2.44 -17.56
CA ARG A 124 2.49 -2.64 -18.99
C ARG A 124 2.09 -1.36 -19.71
N ARG A 125 1.29 -0.51 -19.08
CA ARG A 125 0.93 0.80 -19.64
C ARG A 125 2.12 1.74 -19.71
N LEU A 126 3.04 1.68 -18.75
CA LEU A 126 4.32 2.40 -18.82
C LEU A 126 5.24 1.89 -19.94
N GLY A 127 5.00 0.70 -20.47
CA GLY A 127 5.77 0.12 -21.58
C GLY A 127 6.47 -1.19 -21.29
N MET A 128 6.29 -1.78 -20.10
CA MET A 128 6.87 -3.08 -19.75
C MET A 128 6.32 -4.19 -20.66
N LEU A 129 7.20 -4.96 -21.25
CA LEU A 129 6.85 -6.10 -22.12
C LEU A 129 7.08 -7.44 -21.43
N ASP A 130 8.06 -7.51 -20.55
CA ASP A 130 8.52 -8.73 -19.91
C ASP A 130 7.69 -9.14 -18.69
N THR A 131 8.05 -10.29 -18.11
CA THR A 131 7.47 -10.77 -16.85
C THR A 131 8.03 -9.97 -15.68
N MET A 132 7.15 -9.54 -14.77
CA MET A 132 7.54 -8.75 -13.60
C MET A 132 8.10 -9.63 -12.47
N GLU A 133 7.43 -10.77 -12.19
CA GLU A 133 7.80 -11.66 -11.09
C GLU A 133 9.19 -12.28 -11.31
N GLY A 134 10.02 -12.26 -10.28
CA GLY A 134 11.41 -12.72 -10.31
C GLY A 134 12.41 -11.65 -10.78
N GLY A 135 11.96 -10.56 -11.39
CA GLY A 135 12.82 -9.43 -11.75
C GLY A 135 12.94 -8.41 -10.61
N ASN A 136 13.95 -7.54 -10.67
CA ASN A 136 14.13 -6.45 -9.73
C ASN A 136 13.28 -5.24 -10.15
N LEU A 137 12.40 -4.75 -9.26
CA LEU A 137 11.46 -3.68 -9.60
C LEU A 137 12.19 -2.36 -9.92
N GLY A 138 13.33 -2.12 -9.27
CA GLY A 138 14.17 -0.95 -9.55
C GLY A 138 14.73 -0.98 -10.97
N GLU A 139 15.24 -2.12 -11.43
CA GLU A 139 15.76 -2.31 -12.80
C GLU A 139 14.63 -2.20 -13.82
N ILE A 140 13.48 -2.87 -13.57
CA ILE A 140 12.29 -2.79 -14.43
C ILE A 140 11.86 -1.33 -14.57
N GLY A 141 11.69 -0.59 -13.46
CA GLY A 141 11.25 0.80 -13.49
C GLY A 141 12.26 1.72 -14.22
N THR A 142 13.54 1.56 -13.93
CA THR A 142 14.60 2.35 -14.60
C THR A 142 14.63 2.10 -16.10
N GLY A 143 14.43 0.85 -16.53
CA GLY A 143 14.39 0.51 -17.96
C GLY A 143 13.18 1.07 -18.72
N LEU A 144 12.16 1.57 -18.03
CA LEU A 144 10.98 2.19 -18.63
C LEU A 144 11.11 3.72 -18.80
N ILE A 145 12.14 4.33 -18.21
CA ILE A 145 12.40 5.77 -18.26
C ILE A 145 13.17 6.09 -19.55
N HIS A 146 12.72 7.11 -20.26
CA HIS A 146 13.42 7.63 -21.44
C HIS A 146 14.20 8.91 -21.05
N GLU A 147 15.22 9.28 -21.86
CA GLU A 147 16.13 10.40 -21.57
C GLU A 147 15.45 11.74 -21.25
N ASN A 148 14.24 11.96 -21.74
CA ASN A 148 13.48 13.21 -21.55
C ASN A 148 12.31 13.08 -20.53
N ASP A 149 12.14 11.93 -19.90
CA ASP A 149 11.09 11.75 -18.91
C ASP A 149 11.45 12.43 -17.59
N PRO A 150 10.51 13.12 -16.92
CA PRO A 150 10.78 13.70 -15.61
C PRO A 150 10.93 12.59 -14.57
N VAL A 151 12.10 12.50 -13.95
CA VAL A 151 12.38 11.50 -12.92
C VAL A 151 12.40 12.15 -11.54
N SER A 152 11.55 11.66 -10.65
CA SER A 152 11.57 12.07 -9.25
C SER A 152 12.72 11.38 -8.50
N GLU A 153 13.41 12.11 -7.63
CA GLU A 153 14.43 11.55 -6.73
C GLU A 153 13.89 10.44 -5.81
N SER A 154 12.60 10.46 -5.53
CA SER A 154 11.92 9.44 -4.72
C SER A 154 11.72 8.11 -5.47
N LEU A 155 11.76 8.10 -6.79
CA LEU A 155 11.43 6.94 -7.60
C LEU A 155 12.27 5.69 -7.28
N PRO A 156 13.61 5.75 -7.22
CA PRO A 156 14.42 4.58 -6.85
C PRO A 156 14.13 4.08 -5.43
N ILE A 157 13.79 4.97 -4.50
CA ILE A 157 13.46 4.63 -3.11
C ILE A 157 12.16 3.84 -3.06
N VAL A 158 11.15 4.28 -3.82
CA VAL A 158 9.83 3.65 -3.90
C VAL A 158 9.91 2.31 -4.62
N LEU A 159 10.59 2.24 -5.76
CA LEU A 159 10.74 1.00 -6.54
C LEU A 159 11.49 -0.09 -5.76
N LEU A 160 12.47 0.27 -4.94
CA LEU A 160 13.19 -0.66 -4.07
C LEU A 160 12.52 -0.87 -2.70
N GLY A 161 11.42 -0.18 -2.42
CA GLY A 161 10.69 -0.29 -1.16
C GLY A 161 11.51 0.08 0.07
N LYS A 162 12.45 1.04 -0.04
CA LYS A 162 13.39 1.38 1.04
C LYS A 162 12.78 2.26 2.12
N ALA A 163 11.81 3.10 1.77
CA ALA A 163 11.13 4.00 2.69
C ALA A 163 9.63 4.10 2.37
N ALA A 164 8.83 4.48 3.36
CA ALA A 164 7.41 4.79 3.16
C ALA A 164 7.27 6.14 2.47
N MET A 165 7.04 6.13 1.17
CA MET A 165 7.08 7.31 0.30
C MET A 165 6.18 7.14 -0.91
N ASP A 166 5.70 8.27 -1.43
CA ASP A 166 4.94 8.34 -2.68
C ASP A 166 5.82 8.88 -3.80
N THR A 167 5.55 8.41 -5.00
CA THR A 167 6.12 8.93 -6.24
C THR A 167 5.16 8.77 -7.40
N GLU A 168 5.39 9.51 -8.47
CA GLU A 168 4.75 9.29 -9.75
C GLU A 168 5.82 8.99 -10.80
N MET A 169 5.53 8.07 -11.68
CA MET A 169 6.29 7.78 -12.87
C MET A 169 5.45 8.17 -14.07
N ASP A 170 5.90 9.17 -14.80
CA ASP A 170 5.24 9.73 -15.96
C ASP A 170 6.11 9.47 -17.19
N THR A 171 5.52 8.80 -18.16
CA THR A 171 6.11 8.54 -19.47
C THR A 171 5.21 9.14 -20.54
N ASN A 172 5.70 9.27 -21.78
CA ASN A 172 4.85 9.73 -22.89
C ASN A 172 3.63 8.80 -23.18
N ARG A 173 3.54 7.64 -22.53
CA ARG A 173 2.43 6.69 -22.69
C ARG A 173 1.40 6.81 -21.59
N SER A 174 1.83 6.89 -20.34
CA SER A 174 0.94 6.87 -19.17
C SER A 174 1.65 7.41 -17.92
N ALA A 175 0.85 7.79 -16.94
CA ALA A 175 1.30 8.19 -15.61
C ALA A 175 0.81 7.17 -14.56
N VAL A 176 1.72 6.70 -13.72
CA VAL A 176 1.43 5.76 -12.63
C VAL A 176 1.90 6.36 -11.31
N SER A 177 0.95 6.50 -10.39
CA SER A 177 1.26 6.85 -9.00
C SER A 177 1.62 5.59 -8.24
N MET A 178 2.68 5.67 -7.43
CA MET A 178 3.19 4.56 -6.62
C MET A 178 3.41 4.99 -5.19
N ARG A 179 3.17 4.04 -4.26
CA ARG A 179 3.44 4.19 -2.82
C ARG A 179 4.15 2.95 -2.32
N SER A 180 5.31 3.13 -1.70
CA SER A 180 5.99 2.02 -1.02
C SER A 180 5.66 1.98 0.46
N LEU A 181 5.48 0.76 0.96
CA LEU A 181 5.20 0.41 2.35
C LEU A 181 6.24 -0.63 2.78
N PRO A 182 7.37 -0.22 3.39
CA PRO A 182 8.38 -1.14 3.89
C PRO A 182 7.80 -2.11 4.92
N LEU A 183 8.10 -3.38 4.78
CA LEU A 183 7.70 -4.41 5.73
C LEU A 183 8.83 -4.65 6.73
N MET A 184 8.50 -4.53 8.00
CA MET A 184 9.47 -4.58 9.10
C MET A 184 9.17 -5.73 10.04
N ASP A 185 10.22 -6.34 10.59
CA ASP A 185 10.15 -7.24 11.73
C ASP A 185 11.07 -6.78 12.87
N ALA A 186 11.41 -7.67 13.81
CA ALA A 186 12.28 -7.34 14.94
C ALA A 186 13.75 -7.13 14.52
N GLN A 187 14.16 -7.69 13.38
CA GLN A 187 15.53 -7.64 12.85
C GLN A 187 15.71 -6.50 11.83
N GLY A 188 14.63 -5.91 11.37
CA GLY A 188 14.68 -4.81 10.39
C GLY A 188 13.73 -4.99 9.21
N ARG A 189 14.10 -4.42 8.06
CA ARG A 189 13.29 -4.51 6.85
C ARG A 189 13.37 -5.90 6.21
N THR A 190 12.22 -6.49 5.94
CA THR A 190 12.07 -7.83 5.34
C THR A 190 11.54 -7.82 3.91
N GLY A 191 11.27 -6.64 3.38
CA GLY A 191 10.74 -6.43 2.04
C GLY A 191 9.89 -5.18 1.99
N ALA A 192 8.98 -5.11 1.02
CA ALA A 192 8.04 -4.00 0.90
C ALA A 192 6.77 -4.43 0.15
N ILE A 193 5.72 -3.61 0.29
CA ILE A 193 4.57 -3.60 -0.62
C ILE A 193 4.65 -2.30 -1.41
N VAL A 194 4.56 -2.37 -2.73
CA VAL A 194 4.37 -1.20 -3.58
C VAL A 194 2.95 -1.21 -4.11
N LEU A 195 2.19 -0.18 -3.75
CA LEU A 195 0.86 0.09 -4.30
C LEU A 195 1.03 0.93 -5.55
N CYS A 196 0.26 0.65 -6.59
CA CYS A 196 0.34 1.42 -7.85
C CYS A 196 -1.03 1.63 -8.46
N ARG A 197 -1.21 2.80 -9.09
CA ARG A 197 -2.46 3.23 -9.73
C ARG A 197 -2.15 3.97 -11.01
N ASP A 198 -2.86 3.63 -12.06
CA ASP A 198 -2.90 4.44 -13.28
C ASP A 198 -3.62 5.77 -13.00
N VAL A 199 -2.92 6.87 -13.18
CA VAL A 199 -3.41 8.24 -12.99
C VAL A 199 -3.37 9.04 -14.30
N THR A 200 -3.20 8.37 -15.45
CA THR A 200 -3.05 9.00 -16.77
C THR A 200 -4.18 9.97 -17.08
N GLU A 201 -5.42 9.53 -16.92
CA GLU A 201 -6.60 10.39 -17.21
C GLU A 201 -6.71 11.55 -16.22
N LEU A 202 -6.36 11.33 -14.95
CA LEU A 202 -6.34 12.40 -13.95
C LEU A 202 -5.30 13.46 -14.34
N ARG A 203 -4.10 13.01 -14.71
CA ARG A 203 -2.99 13.90 -15.10
C ARG A 203 -3.32 14.69 -16.36
N ARG A 204 -3.92 14.06 -17.36
CA ARG A 204 -4.37 14.75 -18.59
C ARG A 204 -5.38 15.85 -18.29
N ARG A 205 -6.34 15.59 -17.41
CA ARG A 205 -7.33 16.60 -16.99
C ARG A 205 -6.71 17.75 -16.20
N GLU A 206 -5.75 17.47 -15.34
CA GLU A 206 -5.01 18.52 -14.59
C GLU A 206 -4.25 19.44 -15.55
N VAL A 207 -3.54 18.89 -16.52
CA VAL A 207 -2.82 19.66 -17.55
C VAL A 207 -3.79 20.49 -18.39
N GLU A 208 -4.93 19.91 -18.81
CA GLU A 208 -5.95 20.64 -19.55
C GLU A 208 -6.53 21.83 -18.77
N LEU A 209 -6.81 21.64 -17.48
CA LEU A 209 -7.30 22.72 -16.61
C LEU A 209 -6.24 23.81 -16.46
N GLN A 210 -4.99 23.46 -16.19
CA GLN A 210 -3.89 24.43 -16.07
C GLN A 210 -3.71 25.23 -17.36
N THR A 211 -3.81 24.59 -18.53
CA THR A 211 -3.72 25.27 -19.83
C THR A 211 -4.86 26.25 -20.03
N LYS A 212 -6.09 25.88 -19.67
CA LYS A 212 -7.27 26.77 -19.74
C LYS A 212 -7.13 27.98 -18.82
N ASP A 213 -6.66 27.77 -17.58
CA ASP A 213 -6.44 28.84 -16.61
C ASP A 213 -5.36 29.81 -17.08
N ALA A 214 -4.26 29.32 -17.65
CA ALA A 214 -3.21 30.14 -18.22
C ALA A 214 -3.73 30.97 -19.39
N THR A 215 -4.54 30.38 -20.28
CA THR A 215 -5.15 31.09 -21.41
C THR A 215 -6.11 32.19 -20.96
N ILE A 216 -6.95 31.90 -19.96
CA ILE A 216 -7.87 32.90 -19.36
C ILE A 216 -7.08 34.06 -18.75
N SER A 217 -6.01 33.77 -18.02
CA SER A 217 -5.15 34.78 -17.41
C SER A 217 -4.48 35.68 -18.47
N GLU A 218 -4.00 35.10 -19.57
CA GLU A 218 -3.41 35.87 -20.69
C GLU A 218 -4.43 36.77 -21.36
N ILE A 219 -5.66 36.29 -21.60
CA ILE A 219 -6.75 37.12 -22.17
C ILE A 219 -7.07 38.28 -21.23
N HIS A 220 -7.17 38.05 -19.92
CA HIS A 220 -7.41 39.13 -18.95
C HIS A 220 -6.31 40.19 -18.92
N HIS A 221 -5.05 39.80 -19.13
CA HIS A 221 -3.93 40.70 -19.22
C HIS A 221 -3.93 41.55 -20.50
N ARG A 222 -4.45 41.03 -21.60
CA ARG A 222 -4.51 41.74 -22.89
C ARG A 222 -5.71 42.70 -23.00
N VAL A 223 -6.74 42.52 -22.17
CA VAL A 223 -7.98 43.34 -22.20
C VAL A 223 -7.90 44.56 -21.23
N LYS A 224 -6.85 44.66 -20.44
CA LYS A 224 -6.52 45.86 -19.64
C LYS A 224 -5.55 46.75 -20.37
#